data_bd80b232d7fc8de094b796ce70bdba73
#
_entry.id   bd80b232d7fc8de094b796ce70bdba73
#
_cell.length_a   1.000
_cell.length_b   1.000
_cell.length_c   1.000
_cell.angle_alpha   90.00
_cell.angle_beta   90.00
_cell.angle_gamma   90.00
#
_symmetry.space_group_name_H-M   'P 1'
#
loop_
_entity.id
_entity.type
_entity.pdbx_description
1 polymer ?
#
loop_
_entity_poly.entity_id
_entity_poly.type
_entity_poly.pdbx_seq_one_letter_code
_entity_poly.pdbx_strand_id
1 'polypeptide(L)'
;LDALNNAQSSGNPYNIESVQVIISSGVMWSAEVKQGLLEHHDMKLMDTMGSTEGGMGSSVTTRDNPPATAKFGLNPGVIVLADDGEILEPGSEKIGLIGTSGLVPVGYYKDEKKSAETFREVNGIRYSFPGDYAKLESDGTITLLGRGSNCINSAGEKIYPEEVEEAIKRNKEVFDCLVVGVNDDRFGQKVVAVVSLEEKIDAEALIEQTRKFIAGYKLPKEILFVDRVERA
;
A
#
# COMPACT_ATOMS: atom_id res chain seq x y z
N LEU A 1 -8.55 -14.55 7.65
CA LEU A 1 -8.79 -15.62 6.67
C LEU A 1 -8.39 -16.97 7.25
N ASP A 2 -7.19 -17.12 7.81
CA ASP A 2 -6.67 -18.41 8.31
C ASP A 2 -7.56 -19.10 9.33
N ALA A 3 -8.14 -18.31 10.27
CA ALA A 3 -9.09 -18.86 11.23
C ALA A 3 -10.34 -19.47 10.57
N LEU A 4 -10.85 -18.85 9.49
CA LEU A 4 -11.98 -19.37 8.71
C LEU A 4 -11.60 -20.64 7.97
N ASN A 5 -10.45 -20.64 7.30
CA ASN A 5 -9.93 -21.81 6.59
C ASN A 5 -9.70 -23.01 7.52
N ASN A 6 -9.08 -22.77 8.69
CA ASN A 6 -8.83 -23.80 9.69
C ASN A 6 -10.11 -24.36 10.30
N ALA A 7 -11.10 -23.50 10.59
CA ALA A 7 -12.39 -23.94 11.10
C ALA A 7 -13.15 -24.79 10.08
N GLN A 8 -13.13 -24.38 8.81
CA GLN A 8 -13.75 -25.14 7.72
C GLN A 8 -13.07 -26.51 7.52
N SER A 9 -11.73 -26.54 7.49
CA SER A 9 -10.95 -27.78 7.30
C SER A 9 -11.11 -28.75 8.45
N SER A 10 -11.34 -28.25 9.67
CA SER A 10 -11.62 -29.10 10.85
C SER A 10 -13.07 -29.56 10.96
N GLY A 11 -13.93 -29.23 9.99
CA GLY A 11 -15.34 -29.61 9.96
C GLY A 11 -16.23 -28.85 10.96
N ASN A 12 -15.73 -27.73 11.51
CA ASN A 12 -16.47 -26.88 12.45
C ASN A 12 -16.44 -25.41 12.00
N PRO A 13 -17.04 -25.08 10.84
CA PRO A 13 -17.00 -23.73 10.27
C PRO A 13 -17.68 -22.70 11.18
N TYR A 14 -17.14 -21.48 11.23
CA TYR A 14 -17.82 -20.38 11.88
C TYR A 14 -19.06 -19.95 11.10
N ASN A 15 -20.15 -19.63 11.80
CA ASN A 15 -21.29 -18.98 11.19
C ASN A 15 -21.01 -17.48 11.03
N ILE A 16 -20.81 -17.03 9.80
CA ILE A 16 -20.56 -15.63 9.44
C ILE A 16 -21.68 -15.04 8.56
N GLU A 17 -22.84 -15.70 8.45
CA GLU A 17 -23.96 -15.27 7.60
C GLU A 17 -24.47 -13.84 7.91
N SER A 18 -24.32 -13.40 9.16
CA SER A 18 -24.71 -12.05 9.57
C SER A 18 -23.70 -10.95 9.17
N VAL A 19 -22.50 -11.32 8.71
CA VAL A 19 -21.46 -10.36 8.32
C VAL A 19 -21.79 -9.82 6.93
N GLN A 20 -22.18 -8.56 6.85
CA GLN A 20 -22.50 -7.90 5.58
C GLN A 20 -21.36 -7.07 5.03
N VAL A 21 -20.52 -6.51 5.90
CA VAL A 21 -19.41 -5.62 5.52
C VAL A 21 -18.20 -5.89 6.41
N ILE A 22 -17.03 -5.95 5.82
CA ILE A 22 -15.75 -5.85 6.53
C ILE A 22 -15.05 -4.58 6.06
N ILE A 23 -14.60 -3.75 7.00
CA ILE A 23 -13.86 -2.52 6.71
C ILE A 23 -12.41 -2.72 7.18
N SER A 24 -11.46 -2.45 6.30
CA SER A 24 -10.03 -2.44 6.60
C SER A 24 -9.44 -1.06 6.34
N SER A 25 -8.45 -0.67 7.14
CA SER A 25 -7.68 0.56 6.98
C SER A 25 -6.30 0.45 7.62
N GLY A 26 -5.36 1.26 7.15
CA GLY A 26 -4.03 1.42 7.76
C GLY A 26 -2.98 0.38 7.34
N VAL A 27 -3.36 -0.68 6.66
CA VAL A 27 -2.45 -1.68 6.08
C VAL A 27 -2.92 -2.05 4.68
N MET A 28 -2.01 -2.49 3.84
CA MET A 28 -2.36 -3.04 2.53
C MET A 28 -3.16 -4.33 2.69
N TRP A 29 -4.33 -4.38 2.08
CA TRP A 29 -5.20 -5.56 2.06
C TRP A 29 -5.11 -6.23 0.70
N SER A 30 -4.43 -7.38 0.65
CA SER A 30 -4.14 -8.07 -0.60
C SER A 30 -5.39 -8.57 -1.32
N ALA A 31 -5.31 -8.67 -2.64
CA ALA A 31 -6.39 -9.21 -3.46
C ALA A 31 -6.70 -10.68 -3.11
N GLU A 32 -5.68 -11.48 -2.79
CA GLU A 32 -5.79 -12.89 -2.43
C GLU A 32 -6.60 -13.07 -1.14
N VAL A 33 -6.30 -12.27 -0.10
CA VAL A 33 -7.06 -12.32 1.17
C VAL A 33 -8.50 -11.89 0.98
N LYS A 34 -8.75 -10.84 0.17
CA LYS A 34 -10.11 -10.39 -0.18
C LYS A 34 -10.88 -11.50 -0.91
N GLN A 35 -10.25 -12.13 -1.90
CA GLN A 35 -10.85 -13.22 -2.64
C GLN A 35 -11.20 -14.41 -1.73
N GLY A 36 -10.25 -14.83 -0.89
CA GLY A 36 -10.48 -15.92 0.06
C GLY A 36 -11.61 -15.64 1.06
N LEU A 37 -11.78 -14.40 1.53
CA LEU A 37 -12.91 -14.04 2.38
C LEU A 37 -14.26 -14.16 1.65
N LEU A 38 -14.31 -13.74 0.37
CA LEU A 38 -15.53 -13.83 -0.46
C LEU A 38 -15.90 -15.27 -0.83
N GLU A 39 -14.96 -16.21 -0.80
CA GLU A 39 -15.25 -17.63 -0.95
C GLU A 39 -16.05 -18.19 0.24
N HIS A 40 -15.76 -17.72 1.46
CA HIS A 40 -16.48 -18.14 2.66
C HIS A 40 -17.91 -17.56 2.74
N HIS A 41 -18.09 -16.28 2.38
CA HIS A 41 -19.40 -15.63 2.47
C HIS A 41 -19.49 -14.45 1.50
N ASP A 42 -20.70 -14.23 0.94
CA ASP A 42 -20.99 -13.05 0.11
C ASP A 42 -21.18 -11.81 0.97
N MET A 43 -20.18 -10.90 0.92
CA MET A 43 -20.16 -9.68 1.72
C MET A 43 -19.46 -8.55 0.94
N LYS A 44 -19.55 -7.34 1.46
CA LYS A 44 -18.78 -6.20 0.94
C LYS A 44 -17.49 -6.04 1.72
N LEU A 45 -16.35 -5.99 1.01
CA LEU A 45 -15.05 -5.71 1.59
C LEU A 45 -14.68 -4.28 1.23
N MET A 46 -14.70 -3.39 2.22
CA MET A 46 -14.38 -1.97 2.06
C MET A 46 -12.97 -1.70 2.56
N ASP A 47 -12.08 -1.36 1.65
CA ASP A 47 -10.72 -0.94 1.94
C ASP A 47 -10.67 0.58 1.92
N THR A 48 -10.21 1.20 3.01
CA THR A 48 -10.23 2.65 3.16
C THR A 48 -8.84 3.20 3.40
N MET A 49 -8.52 4.26 2.69
CA MET A 49 -7.28 4.99 2.80
C MET A 49 -7.52 6.38 3.40
N GLY A 50 -6.79 6.68 4.44
CA GLY A 50 -6.88 7.96 5.12
C GLY A 50 -5.87 8.07 6.25
N SER A 51 -5.88 9.23 6.87
CA SER A 51 -5.05 9.56 8.02
C SER A 51 -5.89 10.36 9.02
N THR A 52 -5.29 10.73 10.15
CA THR A 52 -5.90 11.64 11.12
C THR A 52 -6.25 13.00 10.50
N GLU A 53 -5.52 13.39 9.47
CA GLU A 53 -5.66 14.66 8.77
C GLU A 53 -6.78 14.66 7.73
N GLY A 54 -7.29 13.49 7.33
CA GLY A 54 -8.41 13.39 6.41
C GLY A 54 -8.53 12.06 5.67
N GLY A 55 -9.72 11.77 5.17
CA GLY A 55 -10.00 10.61 4.32
C GLY A 55 -9.59 10.89 2.88
N MET A 56 -8.90 9.95 2.24
CA MET A 56 -8.34 10.13 0.90
C MET A 56 -9.08 9.32 -0.16
N GLY A 57 -9.41 8.08 0.14
CA GLY A 57 -10.03 7.20 -0.84
C GLY A 57 -10.55 5.91 -0.25
N SER A 58 -11.26 5.16 -1.08
CA SER A 58 -11.76 3.84 -0.73
C SER A 58 -11.90 2.95 -1.95
N SER A 59 -11.91 1.64 -1.70
CA SER A 59 -12.33 0.65 -2.70
C SER A 59 -13.32 -0.32 -2.08
N VAL A 60 -14.25 -0.82 -2.88
CA VAL A 60 -15.21 -1.84 -2.47
C VAL A 60 -15.04 -3.06 -3.37
N THR A 61 -14.77 -4.20 -2.76
CA THR A 61 -14.69 -5.50 -3.42
C THR A 61 -15.92 -6.32 -3.06
N THR A 62 -16.51 -6.96 -4.07
CA THR A 62 -17.61 -7.92 -3.97
C THR A 62 -17.32 -9.08 -4.91
N ARG A 63 -18.16 -10.12 -4.93
CA ARG A 63 -18.04 -11.21 -5.91
C ARG A 63 -18.12 -10.74 -7.36
N ASP A 64 -18.90 -9.68 -7.62
CA ASP A 64 -19.10 -9.11 -8.95
C ASP A 64 -18.03 -8.06 -9.32
N ASN A 65 -17.34 -7.50 -8.32
CA ASN A 65 -16.27 -6.53 -8.49
C ASN A 65 -14.96 -7.11 -7.96
N PRO A 66 -14.08 -7.62 -8.84
CA PRO A 66 -12.89 -8.36 -8.44
C PRO A 66 -11.94 -7.54 -7.58
N PRO A 67 -11.23 -8.19 -6.64
CA PRO A 67 -10.32 -7.51 -5.75
C PRO A 67 -9.09 -6.94 -6.46
N ALA A 68 -8.64 -5.79 -5.97
CA ALA A 68 -7.36 -5.22 -6.32
C ALA A 68 -6.59 -4.86 -5.04
N THR A 69 -5.26 -4.93 -5.09
CA THR A 69 -4.39 -4.46 -4.02
C THR A 69 -4.01 -3.01 -4.29
N ALA A 70 -3.94 -2.20 -3.24
CA ALA A 70 -3.46 -0.81 -3.25
C ALA A 70 -4.18 0.14 -4.25
N LYS A 71 -5.32 -0.25 -4.82
CA LYS A 71 -6.08 0.55 -5.78
C LYS A 71 -7.32 1.16 -5.12
N PHE A 72 -7.45 2.49 -5.20
CA PHE A 72 -8.52 3.23 -4.53
C PHE A 72 -9.18 4.25 -5.46
N GLY A 73 -10.50 4.39 -5.34
CA GLY A 73 -11.20 5.57 -5.84
C GLY A 73 -10.97 6.74 -4.91
N LEU A 74 -10.77 7.93 -5.47
CA LEU A 74 -10.53 9.14 -4.69
C LEU A 74 -11.83 9.71 -4.12
N ASN A 75 -11.78 10.20 -2.89
CA ASN A 75 -12.86 10.98 -2.31
C ASN A 75 -12.96 12.36 -2.99
N PRO A 76 -14.15 13.01 -2.99
CA PRO A 76 -14.28 14.37 -3.47
C PRO A 76 -13.30 15.32 -2.77
N GLY A 77 -12.65 16.20 -3.54
CA GLY A 77 -11.67 17.14 -3.03
C GLY A 77 -10.27 16.58 -2.77
N VAL A 78 -10.00 15.34 -3.20
CA VAL A 78 -8.66 14.76 -3.17
C VAL A 78 -7.94 15.02 -4.49
N ILE A 79 -6.66 15.38 -4.39
CA ILE A 79 -5.76 15.61 -5.52
C ILE A 79 -4.48 14.77 -5.37
N VAL A 80 -3.78 14.58 -6.47
CA VAL A 80 -2.40 14.08 -6.49
C VAL A 80 -1.52 15.21 -7.01
N LEU A 81 -0.54 15.64 -6.21
CA LEU A 81 0.33 16.79 -6.47
C LEU A 81 1.75 16.30 -6.75
N ALA A 82 2.26 16.54 -7.95
CA ALA A 82 3.65 16.24 -8.30
C ALA A 82 4.66 17.11 -7.53
N ASP A 83 5.92 16.69 -7.47
CA ASP A 83 6.99 17.43 -6.78
C ASP A 83 7.26 18.81 -7.37
N ASP A 84 6.92 19.04 -8.66
CA ASP A 84 7.02 20.34 -9.34
C ASP A 84 5.80 21.26 -9.13
N GLY A 85 4.82 20.81 -8.34
CA GLY A 85 3.61 21.57 -7.99
C GLY A 85 2.46 21.42 -8.98
N GLU A 86 2.57 20.56 -10.00
CA GLU A 86 1.48 20.25 -10.92
C GLU A 86 0.45 19.34 -10.24
N ILE A 87 -0.84 19.67 -10.35
CA ILE A 87 -1.92 18.75 -10.00
C ILE A 87 -2.06 17.77 -11.16
N LEU A 88 -1.89 16.47 -10.85
CA LEU A 88 -1.88 15.43 -11.87
C LEU A 88 -3.29 15.15 -12.39
N GLU A 89 -3.35 14.92 -13.69
CA GLU A 89 -4.56 14.45 -14.38
C GLU A 89 -4.55 12.91 -14.53
N PRO A 90 -5.72 12.27 -14.64
CA PRO A 90 -5.82 10.82 -14.87
C PRO A 90 -4.96 10.35 -16.05
N GLY A 91 -4.15 9.30 -15.79
CA GLY A 91 -3.24 8.74 -16.80
C GLY A 91 -1.86 9.39 -16.87
N SER A 92 -1.54 10.32 -15.98
CA SER A 92 -0.19 10.88 -15.87
C SER A 92 0.82 9.78 -15.49
N GLU A 93 1.98 9.79 -16.14
CA GLU A 93 3.10 8.91 -15.76
C GLU A 93 3.86 9.37 -14.52
N LYS A 94 3.61 10.61 -14.06
CA LYS A 94 4.20 11.14 -12.83
C LYS A 94 3.56 10.50 -11.61
N ILE A 95 4.31 10.45 -10.54
CA ILE A 95 3.82 10.16 -9.19
C ILE A 95 3.72 11.45 -8.38
N GLY A 96 2.87 11.48 -7.36
CA GLY A 96 2.74 12.65 -6.53
C GLY A 96 2.20 12.36 -5.14
N LEU A 97 2.22 13.39 -4.30
CA LEU A 97 1.65 13.40 -2.96
C LEU A 97 0.12 13.46 -3.04
N ILE A 98 -0.54 12.63 -2.25
CA ILE A 98 -1.99 12.68 -2.10
C ILE A 98 -2.34 13.81 -1.12
N GLY A 99 -3.20 14.72 -1.57
CA GLY A 99 -3.72 15.82 -0.77
C GLY A 99 -5.24 15.78 -0.67
N THR A 100 -5.79 15.97 0.52
CA THR A 100 -7.24 16.09 0.74
C THR A 100 -7.61 17.49 1.18
N SER A 101 -8.73 18.01 0.69
CA SER A 101 -9.29 19.32 1.04
C SER A 101 -10.62 19.19 1.81
N GLY A 102 -11.23 20.33 2.16
CA GLY A 102 -12.49 20.40 2.90
C GLY A 102 -12.26 20.55 4.40
N LEU A 103 -12.84 19.69 5.22
CA LEU A 103 -12.70 19.73 6.67
C LEU A 103 -11.36 19.12 7.11
N VAL A 104 -10.28 19.87 6.94
CA VAL A 104 -8.93 19.48 7.37
C VAL A 104 -8.53 20.22 8.64
N PRO A 105 -7.68 19.62 9.52
CA PRO A 105 -7.22 20.24 10.75
C PRO A 105 -6.52 21.59 10.49
N VAL A 106 -6.57 22.49 11.47
CA VAL A 106 -5.88 23.79 11.39
C VAL A 106 -4.36 23.66 11.51
N GLY A 107 -3.88 22.58 12.15
CA GLY A 107 -2.46 22.30 12.32
C GLY A 107 -2.22 21.30 13.45
N TYR A 108 -0.96 20.96 13.68
CA TYR A 108 -0.52 20.15 14.81
C TYR A 108 -0.27 21.05 16.03
N TYR A 109 -0.65 20.58 17.20
CA TYR A 109 -0.47 21.33 18.44
C TYR A 109 1.02 21.54 18.75
N LYS A 110 1.42 22.81 18.88
CA LYS A 110 2.81 23.22 19.16
C LYS A 110 3.86 22.73 18.14
N ASP A 111 3.45 22.43 16.91
CA ASP A 111 4.36 22.05 15.84
C ASP A 111 4.03 22.82 14.55
N GLU A 112 4.47 24.08 14.53
CA GLU A 112 4.25 24.99 13.41
C GLU A 112 4.96 24.52 12.14
N LYS A 113 6.17 23.93 12.28
CA LYS A 113 6.96 23.44 11.16
C LYS A 113 6.24 22.30 10.44
N LYS A 114 5.87 21.25 11.16
CA LYS A 114 5.15 20.14 10.60
C LYS A 114 3.77 20.56 10.08
N SER A 115 3.11 21.50 10.75
CA SER A 115 1.83 22.05 10.30
C SER A 115 1.98 22.74 8.94
N ALA A 116 2.99 23.57 8.73
CA ALA A 116 3.25 24.25 7.46
C ALA A 116 3.66 23.25 6.34
N GLU A 117 4.37 22.19 6.67
CA GLU A 117 4.76 21.15 5.72
C GLU A 117 3.54 20.30 5.28
N THR A 118 2.61 20.01 6.20
CA THR A 118 1.46 19.16 5.94
C THR A 118 0.27 19.92 5.37
N PHE A 119 -0.06 21.08 5.93
CA PHE A 119 -1.25 21.84 5.54
C PHE A 119 -0.86 22.99 4.62
N ARG A 120 -0.99 22.79 3.31
CA ARG A 120 -0.55 23.74 2.29
C ARG A 120 -1.71 24.24 1.45
N GLU A 121 -1.56 25.43 0.89
CA GLU A 121 -2.49 25.99 -0.07
C GLU A 121 -2.00 25.69 -1.51
N VAL A 122 -2.90 25.18 -2.32
CA VAL A 122 -2.68 24.92 -3.75
C VAL A 122 -3.84 25.55 -4.51
N ASN A 123 -3.56 26.49 -5.38
CA ASN A 123 -4.56 27.24 -6.18
C ASN A 123 -5.67 27.87 -5.32
N GLY A 124 -5.33 28.43 -4.14
CA GLY A 124 -6.28 29.08 -3.24
C GLY A 124 -7.13 28.12 -2.40
N ILE A 125 -6.88 26.81 -2.47
CA ILE A 125 -7.57 25.78 -1.68
C ILE A 125 -6.58 25.17 -0.70
N ARG A 126 -7.00 25.04 0.57
CA ARG A 126 -6.19 24.42 1.62
C ARG A 126 -6.34 22.90 1.58
N TYR A 127 -5.20 22.23 1.50
CA TYR A 127 -5.08 20.77 1.51
C TYR A 127 -4.24 20.28 2.69
N SER A 128 -4.52 19.04 3.11
CA SER A 128 -3.65 18.25 3.97
C SER A 128 -2.89 17.23 3.12
N PHE A 129 -1.56 17.19 3.25
CA PHE A 129 -0.65 16.25 2.58
C PHE A 129 0.11 15.44 3.65
N PRO A 130 -0.44 14.32 4.14
CA PRO A 130 0.18 13.56 5.24
C PRO A 130 1.46 12.80 4.85
N GLY A 131 1.80 12.77 3.55
CA GLY A 131 3.05 12.20 3.05
C GLY A 131 2.89 10.90 2.27
N ASP A 132 1.66 10.53 1.91
CA ASP A 132 1.38 9.35 1.09
C ASP A 132 1.53 9.68 -0.40
N TYR A 133 2.24 8.83 -1.16
CA TYR A 133 2.46 8.98 -2.59
C TYR A 133 1.62 7.98 -3.38
N ALA A 134 1.17 8.40 -4.55
CA ALA A 134 0.41 7.56 -5.47
C ALA A 134 0.71 7.88 -6.95
N LYS A 135 0.35 6.92 -7.81
CA LYS A 135 0.17 7.12 -9.23
C LYS A 135 -1.33 7.31 -9.52
N LEU A 136 -1.68 8.30 -10.34
CA LEU A 136 -3.06 8.53 -10.78
C LEU A 136 -3.30 7.79 -12.09
N GLU A 137 -4.15 6.77 -12.03
CA GLU A 137 -4.45 5.90 -13.17
C GLU A 137 -5.39 6.57 -14.17
N SER A 138 -5.44 6.07 -15.40
CA SER A 138 -6.28 6.61 -16.48
C SER A 138 -7.79 6.52 -16.21
N ASP A 139 -8.22 5.63 -15.31
CA ASP A 139 -9.61 5.47 -14.88
C ASP A 139 -9.99 6.39 -13.71
N GLY A 140 -9.08 7.29 -13.28
CA GLY A 140 -9.29 8.20 -12.17
C GLY A 140 -9.11 7.58 -10.78
N THR A 141 -8.77 6.30 -10.70
CA THR A 141 -8.34 5.69 -9.44
C THR A 141 -6.87 5.97 -9.19
N ILE A 142 -6.42 5.73 -7.96
CA ILE A 142 -4.99 5.76 -7.65
C ILE A 142 -4.46 4.36 -7.32
N THR A 143 -3.18 4.17 -7.62
CA THR A 143 -2.36 3.10 -7.04
C THR A 143 -1.51 3.70 -5.94
N LEU A 144 -1.78 3.32 -4.67
CA LEU A 144 -1.01 3.77 -3.53
C LEU A 144 0.39 3.16 -3.58
N LEU A 145 1.41 3.99 -3.46
CA LEU A 145 2.81 3.54 -3.47
C LEU A 145 3.39 3.41 -2.06
N GLY A 146 2.94 4.23 -1.12
CA GLY A 146 3.38 4.22 0.27
C GLY A 146 3.80 5.60 0.77
N ARG A 147 4.41 5.64 1.96
CA ARG A 147 4.85 6.90 2.59
C ARG A 147 6.21 7.34 2.09
N GLY A 148 6.32 8.62 1.74
CA GLY A 148 7.58 9.22 1.33
C GLY A 148 8.68 9.16 2.38
N SER A 149 8.33 9.14 3.68
CA SER A 149 9.29 8.98 4.78
C SER A 149 10.01 7.63 4.78
N ASN A 150 9.40 6.61 4.19
CA ASN A 150 9.94 5.25 4.11
C ASN A 150 10.59 4.98 2.76
N CYS A 151 10.57 5.96 1.86
CA CYS A 151 11.11 5.83 0.51
C CYS A 151 12.61 5.51 0.55
N ILE A 152 13.01 4.46 -0.16
CA ILE A 152 14.40 4.03 -0.32
C ILE A 152 15.00 4.79 -1.51
N ASN A 153 16.09 5.51 -1.26
CA ASN A 153 16.80 6.23 -2.31
C ASN A 153 18.01 5.39 -2.79
N SER A 154 17.83 4.64 -3.85
CA SER A 154 18.83 3.76 -4.41
C SER A 154 19.32 4.27 -5.77
N ALA A 155 20.58 4.67 -5.86
CA ALA A 155 21.20 5.21 -7.08
C ALA A 155 20.42 6.40 -7.71
N GLY A 156 19.76 7.22 -6.89
CA GLY A 156 18.95 8.36 -7.35
C GLY A 156 17.47 8.02 -7.66
N GLU A 157 17.10 6.75 -7.61
CA GLU A 157 15.73 6.30 -7.82
C GLU A 157 14.96 6.23 -6.50
N LYS A 158 13.70 6.68 -6.52
CA LYS A 158 12.77 6.55 -5.39
C LYS A 158 12.07 5.18 -5.46
N ILE A 159 12.28 4.34 -4.45
CA ILE A 159 11.68 3.01 -4.34
C ILE A 159 10.79 2.98 -3.09
N TYR A 160 9.53 2.68 -3.26
CA TYR A 160 8.58 2.57 -2.16
C TYR A 160 8.57 1.12 -1.63
N PRO A 161 8.87 0.90 -0.33
CA PRO A 161 8.92 -0.44 0.25
C PRO A 161 7.65 -1.24 0.01
N GLU A 162 6.49 -0.62 0.17
CA GLU A 162 5.19 -1.26 0.05
C GLU A 162 4.94 -1.83 -1.37
N GLU A 163 5.42 -1.15 -2.42
CA GLU A 163 5.34 -1.64 -3.79
C GLU A 163 6.18 -2.90 -3.99
N VAL A 164 7.36 -2.94 -3.37
CA VAL A 164 8.25 -4.11 -3.44
C VAL A 164 7.69 -5.27 -2.62
N GLU A 165 7.17 -5.00 -1.42
CA GLU A 165 6.51 -5.99 -0.57
C GLU A 165 5.34 -6.66 -1.29
N GLU A 166 4.49 -5.88 -1.96
CA GLU A 166 3.37 -6.43 -2.72
C GLU A 166 3.82 -7.30 -3.89
N ALA A 167 4.89 -6.90 -4.59
CA ALA A 167 5.44 -7.72 -5.67
C ALA A 167 6.01 -9.05 -5.16
N ILE A 168 6.68 -9.04 -3.99
CA ILE A 168 7.21 -10.25 -3.35
C ILE A 168 6.08 -11.15 -2.87
N LYS A 169 5.05 -10.61 -2.23
CA LYS A 169 3.90 -11.35 -1.70
C LYS A 169 2.99 -11.99 -2.76
N ARG A 170 3.15 -11.64 -4.03
CA ARG A 170 2.49 -12.37 -5.14
C ARG A 170 3.07 -13.76 -5.40
N ASN A 171 4.22 -14.07 -4.81
CA ASN A 171 4.78 -15.42 -4.89
C ASN A 171 4.14 -16.28 -3.80
N LYS A 172 3.54 -17.40 -4.19
CA LYS A 172 2.79 -18.30 -3.30
C LYS A 172 3.62 -18.89 -2.16
N GLU A 173 4.94 -18.92 -2.32
CA GLU A 173 5.89 -19.38 -1.31
C GLU A 173 6.06 -18.41 -0.17
N VAL A 174 5.59 -17.15 -0.31
CA VAL A 174 5.78 -16.08 0.67
C VAL A 174 4.55 -15.94 1.57
N PHE A 175 4.77 -16.04 2.88
CA PHE A 175 3.75 -15.74 3.89
C PHE A 175 3.65 -14.23 4.17
N ASP A 176 4.80 -13.60 4.48
CA ASP A 176 4.86 -12.15 4.74
C ASP A 176 6.22 -11.57 4.36
N CYS A 177 6.26 -10.26 4.13
CA CYS A 177 7.47 -9.56 3.72
C CYS A 177 7.50 -8.15 4.31
N LEU A 178 8.70 -7.72 4.72
CA LEU A 178 9.02 -6.35 5.08
C LEU A 178 10.22 -5.89 4.27
N VAL A 179 10.11 -4.73 3.62
CA VAL A 179 11.20 -4.17 2.81
C VAL A 179 11.75 -2.92 3.47
N VAL A 180 13.07 -2.82 3.52
CA VAL A 180 13.80 -1.71 4.12
C VAL A 180 14.95 -1.24 3.25
N GLY A 181 15.30 0.04 3.37
CA GLY A 181 16.53 0.61 2.83
C GLY A 181 17.69 0.43 3.82
N VAL A 182 18.75 -0.19 3.38
CA VAL A 182 19.99 -0.32 4.16
C VAL A 182 21.08 0.52 3.49
N ASN A 183 21.86 1.24 4.30
CA ASN A 183 22.95 2.05 3.77
C ASN A 183 23.92 1.22 2.92
N ASP A 184 24.30 1.75 1.77
CA ASP A 184 25.17 1.12 0.79
C ASP A 184 26.10 2.15 0.17
N ASP A 185 27.41 1.89 0.19
CA ASP A 185 28.43 2.84 -0.28
C ASP A 185 28.32 3.18 -1.77
N ARG A 186 27.78 2.26 -2.57
CA ARG A 186 27.66 2.40 -4.03
C ARG A 186 26.35 3.05 -4.46
N PHE A 187 25.26 2.70 -3.78
CA PHE A 187 23.91 3.08 -4.18
C PHE A 187 23.27 4.13 -3.25
N GLY A 188 23.96 4.54 -2.17
CA GLY A 188 23.39 5.32 -1.08
C GLY A 188 22.56 4.43 -0.17
N GLN A 189 21.52 3.79 -0.72
CA GLN A 189 20.78 2.71 -0.06
C GLN A 189 20.59 1.54 -1.01
N LYS A 190 20.58 0.33 -0.47
CA LYS A 190 20.13 -0.90 -1.15
C LYS A 190 18.79 -1.37 -0.59
N VAL A 191 17.99 -1.97 -1.44
CA VAL A 191 16.72 -2.61 -1.05
C VAL A 191 17.04 -3.96 -0.42
N VAL A 192 16.56 -4.19 0.79
CA VAL A 192 16.65 -5.47 1.51
C VAL A 192 15.24 -5.93 1.88
N ALA A 193 14.93 -7.18 1.61
CA ALA A 193 13.66 -7.79 1.98
C ALA A 193 13.86 -8.80 3.12
N VAL A 194 13.05 -8.69 4.17
CA VAL A 194 12.91 -9.68 5.25
C VAL A 194 11.65 -10.47 4.96
N VAL A 195 11.78 -11.78 4.75
CA VAL A 195 10.71 -12.62 4.22
C VAL A 195 10.47 -13.82 5.12
N SER A 196 9.22 -14.06 5.48
CA SER A 196 8.76 -15.34 6.04
C SER A 196 8.06 -16.16 4.95
N LEU A 197 8.26 -17.46 4.97
CA LEU A 197 7.86 -18.37 3.90
C LEU A 197 6.74 -19.31 4.33
N GLU A 198 5.81 -19.61 3.40
CA GLU A 198 4.90 -20.75 3.47
C GLU A 198 5.56 -22.03 2.94
N GLU A 199 6.26 -21.91 1.82
CA GLU A 199 6.98 -23.01 1.17
C GLU A 199 8.44 -22.61 0.93
N LYS A 200 9.36 -23.57 0.93
CA LYS A 200 10.79 -23.30 0.74
C LYS A 200 11.07 -22.83 -0.68
N ILE A 201 11.76 -21.71 -0.77
CA ILE A 201 12.33 -21.14 -1.98
C ILE A 201 13.69 -20.53 -1.65
N ASP A 202 14.64 -20.50 -2.56
CA ASP A 202 15.88 -19.76 -2.39
C ASP A 202 15.74 -18.28 -2.82
N ALA A 203 16.66 -17.44 -2.35
CA ALA A 203 16.60 -16.01 -2.58
C ALA A 203 16.69 -15.62 -4.06
N GLU A 204 17.50 -16.32 -4.85
CA GLU A 204 17.68 -16.02 -6.27
C GLU A 204 16.42 -16.35 -7.06
N ALA A 205 15.78 -17.50 -6.78
CA ALA A 205 14.53 -17.89 -7.39
C ALA A 205 13.40 -16.93 -7.03
N LEU A 206 13.31 -16.49 -5.76
CA LEU A 206 12.30 -15.53 -5.33
C LEU A 206 12.48 -14.17 -6.01
N ILE A 207 13.70 -13.65 -6.12
CA ILE A 207 14.00 -12.41 -6.85
C ILE A 207 13.59 -12.54 -8.33
N GLU A 208 13.91 -13.65 -8.97
CA GLU A 208 13.59 -13.87 -10.38
C GLU A 208 12.09 -14.00 -10.64
N GLN A 209 11.35 -14.64 -9.74
CA GLN A 209 9.88 -14.66 -9.80
C GLN A 209 9.30 -13.26 -9.61
N THR A 210 9.81 -12.50 -8.62
CA THR A 210 9.35 -11.13 -8.33
C THR A 210 9.61 -10.16 -9.50
N ARG A 211 10.64 -10.40 -10.31
CA ARG A 211 10.96 -9.61 -11.52
C ARG A 211 9.81 -9.51 -12.52
N LYS A 212 8.86 -10.43 -12.50
CA LYS A 212 7.67 -10.43 -13.37
C LYS A 212 6.67 -9.33 -12.98
N PHE A 213 6.76 -8.81 -11.77
CA PHE A 213 5.77 -7.93 -11.17
C PHE A 213 6.28 -6.49 -10.94
N ILE A 214 7.61 -6.29 -10.96
CA ILE A 214 8.21 -5.00 -10.62
C ILE A 214 9.45 -4.71 -11.48
N ALA A 215 9.77 -3.43 -11.67
CA ALA A 215 10.94 -3.03 -12.43
C ALA A 215 12.26 -3.52 -11.79
N GLY A 216 13.23 -3.93 -12.60
CA GLY A 216 14.46 -4.58 -12.15
C GLY A 216 15.30 -3.77 -11.15
N TYR A 217 15.27 -2.42 -11.23
CA TYR A 217 16.00 -1.56 -10.30
C TYR A 217 15.39 -1.53 -8.89
N LYS A 218 14.11 -1.87 -8.75
CA LYS A 218 13.38 -1.96 -7.48
C LYS A 218 13.57 -3.29 -6.76
N LEU A 219 14.09 -4.31 -7.43
CA LEU A 219 14.28 -5.65 -6.86
C LEU A 219 15.23 -5.60 -5.66
N PRO A 220 14.94 -6.39 -4.61
CA PRO A 220 15.85 -6.53 -3.48
C PRO A 220 17.25 -6.98 -3.94
N LYS A 221 18.27 -6.40 -3.35
CA LYS A 221 19.67 -6.84 -3.53
C LYS A 221 20.03 -7.95 -2.54
N GLU A 222 19.22 -8.11 -1.50
CA GLU A 222 19.38 -9.10 -0.46
C GLU A 222 18.04 -9.52 0.09
N ILE A 223 17.86 -10.82 0.36
CA ILE A 223 16.70 -11.39 1.04
C ILE A 223 17.18 -12.10 2.30
N LEU A 224 16.55 -11.75 3.43
CA LEU A 224 16.77 -12.39 4.72
C LEU A 224 15.52 -13.20 5.05
N PHE A 225 15.68 -14.53 5.16
CA PHE A 225 14.59 -15.39 5.58
C PHE A 225 14.50 -15.46 7.08
N VAL A 226 13.28 -15.35 7.61
CA VAL A 226 12.94 -15.41 9.03
C VAL A 226 11.74 -16.33 9.25
N ASP A 227 11.58 -16.85 10.45
CA ASP A 227 10.40 -17.67 10.79
C ASP A 227 9.11 -16.83 10.76
N ARG A 228 9.21 -15.57 11.20
CA ARG A 228 8.10 -14.61 11.20
C ARG A 228 8.61 -13.19 11.01
N VAL A 229 7.91 -12.41 10.17
CA VAL A 229 8.14 -10.97 10.07
C VAL A 229 7.50 -10.28 11.29
N GLU A 230 8.32 -9.59 12.09
CA GLU A 230 7.84 -8.80 13.22
C GLU A 230 7.60 -7.36 12.78
N ARG A 231 6.45 -6.81 13.18
CA ARG A 231 6.08 -5.41 12.98
C ARG A 231 5.87 -4.75 14.32
N ALA A 232 6.46 -3.55 14.53
CA ALA A 232 6.31 -2.76 15.74
C ALA A 232 4.94 -2.08 15.83
#